data_b7e9c70a3d9f703182093b31c95b0a18
#
_entry.id   b7e9c70a3d9f703182093b31c95b0a18
#
_cell.length_a   1.000
_cell.length_b   1.000
_cell.length_c   1.000
_cell.angle_alpha   90.00
_cell.angle_beta   90.00
_cell.angle_gamma   90.00
#
_symmetry.space_group_name_H-M   'P 1'
#
loop_
_entity.id
_entity.type
_entity.pdbx_description
1 polymer ?
#
loop_
_entity_poly.entity_id
_entity_poly.type
_entity_poly.pdbx_seq_one_letter_code
_entity_poly.pdbx_strand_id
1 'polypeptide(L)'
;LAGRGLGTEGLDKAADYIARQFSDAGLQACGDGPDDYFQVWTEKVAMPDRDVVTVKNVIGIIPGKNPEFDGQSVVIGAHYDSHGLGWPDCLAGNEGKIHPGADDNASGISVLLEFARLAGKKWQPERTIVFVAFSAEEAGKLGSLHYIRKAEKYPISKTMAMVNIDTVGQLGNDALTIFGNYSAREWVHIFRGAGYVTGVPIKQSALDTGNGDEKSFIDAG
;
A
#
# COMPACT_ATOMS: atom_id res chain seq x y z
N LEU A 1 -5.06 6.19 -17.95
CA LEU A 1 -4.05 6.55 -16.94
C LEU A 1 -2.61 6.29 -17.42
N ALA A 2 -2.42 5.87 -18.67
CA ALA A 2 -1.12 5.58 -19.29
C ALA A 2 -0.18 4.72 -18.40
N GLY A 3 -0.76 3.71 -17.71
CA GLY A 3 -0.01 2.77 -16.88
C GLY A 3 0.49 3.30 -15.53
N ARG A 4 0.08 4.47 -15.10
CA ARG A 4 0.40 5.07 -13.79
C ARG A 4 1.90 5.13 -13.46
N GLY A 5 2.72 5.39 -14.49
CA GLY A 5 4.17 5.54 -14.30
C GLY A 5 4.50 6.74 -13.42
N LEU A 6 5.62 6.66 -12.72
CA LEU A 6 6.10 7.72 -11.83
C LEU A 6 6.26 9.06 -12.58
N GLY A 7 5.79 10.15 -11.97
CA GLY A 7 5.86 11.50 -12.54
C GLY A 7 4.90 11.76 -13.71
N THR A 8 3.88 10.92 -13.91
CA THR A 8 2.88 11.09 -14.97
C THR A 8 1.55 11.64 -14.44
N GLU A 9 0.83 12.36 -15.27
CA GLU A 9 -0.55 12.80 -14.98
C GLU A 9 -1.48 11.61 -14.65
N GLY A 10 -1.21 10.43 -15.22
CA GLY A 10 -1.97 9.21 -14.96
C GLY A 10 -1.84 8.74 -13.51
N LEU A 11 -0.64 8.86 -12.93
CA LEU A 11 -0.38 8.57 -11.52
C LEU A 11 -1.09 9.60 -10.61
N ASP A 12 -1.03 10.90 -10.96
CA ASP A 12 -1.73 11.95 -10.21
C ASP A 12 -3.24 11.72 -10.18
N LYS A 13 -3.84 11.40 -11.31
CA LYS A 13 -5.28 11.05 -11.39
C LYS A 13 -5.64 9.82 -10.55
N ALA A 14 -4.74 8.84 -10.46
CA ALA A 14 -4.95 7.68 -9.60
C ALA A 14 -4.92 8.07 -8.11
N ALA A 15 -3.97 8.92 -7.70
CA ALA A 15 -3.92 9.44 -6.34
C ALA A 15 -5.20 10.20 -5.95
N ASP A 16 -5.67 11.10 -6.83
CA ASP A 16 -6.90 11.86 -6.61
C ASP A 16 -8.13 10.95 -6.53
N TYR A 17 -8.16 9.89 -7.34
CA TYR A 17 -9.23 8.90 -7.28
C TYR A 17 -9.23 8.17 -5.94
N ILE A 18 -8.08 7.69 -5.48
CA ILE A 18 -7.94 6.97 -4.21
C ILE A 18 -8.34 7.87 -3.03
N ALA A 19 -7.89 9.12 -3.00
CA ALA A 19 -8.25 10.07 -1.96
C ALA A 19 -9.76 10.29 -1.88
N ARG A 20 -10.44 10.44 -3.02
CA ARG A 20 -11.91 10.51 -3.07
C ARG A 20 -12.56 9.24 -2.53
N GLN A 21 -12.08 8.06 -2.91
CA GLN A 21 -12.63 6.80 -2.41
C GLN A 21 -12.46 6.65 -0.89
N PHE A 22 -11.34 7.08 -0.33
CA PHE A 22 -11.15 7.11 1.13
C PHE A 22 -12.13 8.08 1.80
N SER A 23 -12.32 9.26 1.23
CA SER A 23 -13.31 10.24 1.72
C SER A 23 -14.74 9.69 1.67
N ASP A 24 -15.15 9.12 0.54
CA ASP A 24 -16.49 8.52 0.35
C ASP A 24 -16.74 7.33 1.30
N ALA A 25 -15.70 6.58 1.61
CA ALA A 25 -15.72 5.50 2.60
C ALA A 25 -15.84 6.03 4.04
N GLY A 26 -15.61 7.32 4.28
CA GLY A 26 -15.66 7.95 5.59
C GLY A 26 -14.37 7.82 6.41
N LEU A 27 -13.24 7.56 5.78
CA LEU A 27 -11.93 7.63 6.42
C LEU A 27 -11.59 9.11 6.72
N GLN A 28 -10.89 9.32 7.82
CA GLN A 28 -10.30 10.62 8.10
C GLN A 28 -8.98 10.77 7.34
N ALA A 29 -8.73 11.97 6.83
CA ALA A 29 -7.47 12.30 6.19
C ALA A 29 -6.29 12.25 7.17
N CYS A 30 -5.12 11.78 6.69
CA CYS A 30 -3.92 11.67 7.51
C CYS A 30 -2.63 11.91 6.69
N GLY A 31 -2.67 12.85 5.76
CA GLY A 31 -1.50 13.34 5.02
C GLY A 31 -0.74 14.44 5.75
N ASP A 32 -0.10 15.33 5.01
CA ASP A 32 0.78 16.36 5.56
C ASP A 32 0.02 17.52 6.23
N GLY A 33 -1.23 17.76 5.80
CA GLY A 33 -2.06 18.84 6.31
C GLY A 33 -3.33 18.35 7.04
N PRO A 34 -4.03 19.25 7.75
CA PRO A 34 -5.35 18.95 8.26
C PRO A 34 -6.30 18.72 7.08
N ASP A 35 -7.09 17.67 7.14
CA ASP A 35 -8.05 17.26 6.09
C ASP A 35 -7.41 16.92 4.73
N ASP A 36 -6.09 16.73 4.70
CA ASP A 36 -5.34 16.30 3.51
C ASP A 36 -5.04 14.80 3.55
N TYR A 37 -5.34 14.11 2.45
CA TYR A 37 -5.00 12.69 2.29
C TYR A 37 -3.59 12.47 1.76
N PHE A 38 -2.91 13.51 1.27
CA PHE A 38 -1.63 13.38 0.59
C PHE A 38 -0.46 13.63 1.53
N GLN A 39 0.50 12.71 1.52
CA GLN A 39 1.86 12.91 2.02
C GLN A 39 2.76 13.15 0.81
N VAL A 40 3.30 14.36 0.66
CA VAL A 40 3.92 14.84 -0.58
C VAL A 40 5.39 15.19 -0.37
N TRP A 41 6.25 14.72 -1.26
CA TRP A 41 7.67 15.09 -1.27
C TRP A 41 8.26 15.10 -2.68
N THR A 42 9.49 15.58 -2.81
CA THR A 42 10.27 15.48 -4.04
C THR A 42 11.35 14.43 -3.88
N GLU A 43 11.56 13.62 -4.91
CA GLU A 43 12.55 12.56 -4.92
C GLU A 43 13.47 12.70 -6.15
N LYS A 44 14.74 12.35 -5.97
CA LYS A 44 15.69 12.24 -7.07
C LYS A 44 15.63 10.83 -7.64
N VAL A 45 15.34 10.73 -8.91
CA VAL A 45 15.23 9.45 -9.63
C VAL A 45 15.96 9.56 -10.96
N ALA A 46 16.64 8.51 -11.36
CA ALA A 46 17.32 8.46 -12.66
C ALA A 46 16.32 8.06 -13.76
N MET A 47 15.47 8.99 -14.20
CA MET A 47 14.54 8.77 -15.30
C MET A 47 15.13 9.30 -16.63
N PRO A 48 14.70 8.77 -17.78
CA PRO A 48 15.22 9.19 -19.07
C PRO A 48 15.00 10.68 -19.41
N ASP A 49 13.96 11.30 -18.85
CA ASP A 49 13.51 12.66 -19.18
C ASP A 49 13.57 13.66 -18.02
N ARG A 50 13.88 13.19 -16.81
CA ARG A 50 13.94 14.03 -15.59
C ARG A 50 14.72 13.39 -14.46
N ASP A 51 15.29 14.21 -13.59
CA ASP A 51 16.05 13.78 -12.42
C ASP A 51 15.30 13.96 -11.09
N VAL A 52 14.18 14.67 -11.11
CA VAL A 52 13.39 14.97 -9.92
C VAL A 52 11.91 14.79 -10.22
N VAL A 53 11.20 14.13 -9.33
CA VAL A 53 9.74 13.94 -9.41
C VAL A 53 9.08 14.32 -8.10
N THR A 54 7.83 14.77 -8.19
CA THR A 54 6.95 14.86 -7.03
C THR A 54 6.32 13.49 -6.82
N VAL A 55 6.42 12.99 -5.60
CA VAL A 55 5.85 11.71 -5.16
C VAL A 55 4.82 11.98 -4.08
N LYS A 56 3.76 11.20 -4.02
CA LYS A 56 2.75 11.34 -2.99
C LYS A 56 2.18 9.99 -2.57
N ASN A 57 2.17 9.70 -1.28
CA ASN A 57 1.33 8.64 -0.72
C ASN A 57 -0.08 9.18 -0.48
N VAL A 58 -1.07 8.29 -0.48
CA VAL A 58 -2.45 8.64 -0.10
C VAL A 58 -2.79 7.92 1.21
N ILE A 59 -3.13 8.68 2.27
CA ILE A 59 -3.26 8.14 3.62
C ILE A 59 -4.63 8.50 4.21
N GLY A 60 -5.38 7.48 4.58
CA GLY A 60 -6.64 7.64 5.31
C GLY A 60 -6.67 6.76 6.55
N ILE A 61 -7.44 7.14 7.57
CA ILE A 61 -7.50 6.40 8.82
C ILE A 61 -8.93 6.10 9.27
N ILE A 62 -9.08 4.99 10.00
CA ILE A 62 -10.18 4.76 10.92
C ILE A 62 -9.61 4.87 12.33
N PRO A 63 -9.96 5.91 13.10
CA PRO A 63 -9.42 6.13 14.43
C PRO A 63 -9.72 4.98 15.39
N GLY A 64 -8.75 4.62 16.22
CA GLY A 64 -8.96 3.71 17.34
C GLY A 64 -9.86 4.32 18.40
N LYS A 65 -10.71 3.50 19.02
CA LYS A 65 -11.63 3.95 20.06
C LYS A 65 -11.06 3.84 21.48
N ASN A 66 -9.98 3.07 21.67
CA ASN A 66 -9.43 2.79 22.99
C ASN A 66 -8.27 3.76 23.30
N PRO A 67 -8.43 4.65 24.29
CA PRO A 67 -7.39 5.63 24.62
C PRO A 67 -6.11 5.00 25.19
N GLU A 68 -6.16 3.75 25.70
CA GLU A 68 -4.96 3.03 26.15
C GLU A 68 -4.01 2.71 24.99
N PHE A 69 -4.54 2.69 23.75
CA PHE A 69 -3.78 2.41 22.54
C PHE A 69 -3.54 3.64 21.66
N ASP A 70 -3.63 4.81 22.28
CA ASP A 70 -3.43 6.06 21.55
C ASP A 70 -2.05 6.13 20.87
N GLY A 71 -2.07 6.51 19.59
CA GLY A 71 -0.91 6.52 18.71
C GLY A 71 -0.47 5.16 18.18
N GLN A 72 -1.04 4.03 18.67
CA GLN A 72 -0.79 2.72 18.09
C GLN A 72 -1.62 2.52 16.81
N SER A 73 -1.01 1.85 15.83
CA SER A 73 -1.66 1.61 14.54
C SER A 73 -1.45 0.20 14.00
N VAL A 74 -2.35 -0.18 13.09
CA VAL A 74 -2.16 -1.27 12.15
C VAL A 74 -2.20 -0.64 10.76
N VAL A 75 -1.18 -0.87 9.94
CA VAL A 75 -1.08 -0.35 8.59
C VAL A 75 -1.56 -1.40 7.60
N ILE A 76 -2.38 -0.98 6.64
CA ILE A 76 -2.80 -1.79 5.50
C ILE A 76 -2.43 -1.00 4.25
N GLY A 77 -1.58 -1.57 3.42
CA GLY A 77 -0.99 -0.88 2.29
C GLY A 77 -1.11 -1.65 0.98
N ALA A 78 -1.04 -0.89 -0.11
CA ALA A 78 -0.83 -1.36 -1.47
C ALA A 78 -0.19 -0.24 -2.26
N HIS A 79 0.70 -0.54 -3.21
CA HIS A 79 1.19 0.51 -4.09
C HIS A 79 0.23 0.77 -5.24
N TYR A 80 0.23 2.01 -5.76
CA TYR A 80 -0.69 2.41 -6.82
C TYR A 80 0.00 2.88 -8.10
N ASP A 81 1.33 3.02 -8.08
CA ASP A 81 2.14 3.20 -9.28
C ASP A 81 2.31 1.88 -10.06
N SER A 82 2.86 1.95 -11.23
CA SER A 82 3.28 0.83 -12.06
C SER A 82 4.27 1.34 -13.13
N HIS A 83 4.76 0.49 -13.99
CA HIS A 83 5.83 0.79 -14.96
C HIS A 83 5.48 1.86 -16.02
N GLY A 84 4.23 2.29 -16.14
CA GLY A 84 3.84 3.35 -17.07
C GLY A 84 4.12 3.01 -18.52
N LEU A 85 5.12 3.67 -19.11
CA LEU A 85 5.61 3.40 -20.46
C LEU A 85 6.89 2.53 -20.48
N GLY A 86 7.11 1.74 -19.42
CA GLY A 86 8.22 0.80 -19.33
C GLY A 86 9.41 1.35 -18.54
N TRP A 87 9.16 2.07 -17.45
CA TRP A 87 10.18 2.53 -16.50
C TRP A 87 9.76 2.13 -15.06
N PRO A 88 10.67 1.63 -14.20
CA PRO A 88 12.14 1.57 -14.37
C PRO A 88 12.63 0.46 -15.28
N ASP A 89 11.82 -0.57 -15.52
CA ASP A 89 12.17 -1.65 -16.44
C ASP A 89 10.95 -2.17 -17.23
N CYS A 90 11.19 -2.97 -18.23
CA CYS A 90 10.16 -3.70 -18.97
C CYS A 90 10.80 -4.84 -19.77
N LEU A 91 9.97 -5.74 -20.25
CA LEU A 91 10.43 -6.78 -21.19
C LEU A 91 10.92 -6.12 -22.49
N ALA A 92 12.05 -6.58 -22.99
CA ALA A 92 12.65 -6.10 -24.24
C ALA A 92 11.63 -6.08 -25.38
N GLY A 93 11.55 -4.94 -26.09
CA GLY A 93 10.58 -4.69 -27.16
C GLY A 93 9.21 -4.15 -26.68
N ASN A 94 9.06 -3.89 -25.39
CA ASN A 94 7.89 -3.25 -24.80
C ASN A 94 8.15 -1.81 -24.32
N GLU A 95 9.32 -1.29 -24.58
CA GLU A 95 9.69 0.10 -24.25
C GLU A 95 8.72 1.08 -24.94
N GLY A 96 8.25 2.06 -24.20
CA GLY A 96 7.29 3.07 -24.68
C GLY A 96 5.84 2.57 -24.87
N LYS A 97 5.57 1.29 -24.65
CA LYS A 97 4.19 0.78 -24.62
C LYS A 97 3.58 0.99 -23.23
N ILE A 98 2.25 1.12 -23.20
CA ILE A 98 1.53 1.23 -21.93
C ILE A 98 1.56 -0.12 -21.22
N HIS A 99 2.08 -0.11 -19.99
CA HIS A 99 2.00 -1.21 -19.02
C HIS A 99 0.79 -0.94 -18.11
N PRO A 100 -0.33 -1.65 -18.26
CA PRO A 100 -1.58 -1.30 -17.56
C PRO A 100 -1.48 -1.42 -16.04
N GLY A 101 -0.62 -2.32 -15.53
CA GLY A 101 -0.49 -2.57 -14.09
C GLY A 101 -1.81 -3.04 -13.46
N ALA A 102 -2.57 -3.92 -14.13
CA ALA A 102 -3.88 -4.33 -13.65
C ALA A 102 -3.76 -5.25 -12.43
N ASP A 103 -2.85 -6.24 -12.51
CA ASP A 103 -2.53 -7.11 -11.39
C ASP A 103 -1.51 -6.46 -10.47
N ASP A 104 -0.46 -5.91 -11.05
CA ASP A 104 0.59 -5.15 -10.38
C ASP A 104 0.41 -3.62 -10.61
N ASN A 105 -0.19 -2.84 -9.68
CA ASN A 105 -0.88 -3.36 -8.49
C ASN A 105 -2.26 -2.68 -8.31
N ALA A 106 -3.02 -2.52 -9.42
CA ALA A 106 -4.40 -2.06 -9.30
C ALA A 106 -5.28 -3.10 -8.58
N SER A 107 -4.89 -4.38 -8.59
CA SER A 107 -5.59 -5.43 -7.86
C SER A 107 -5.52 -5.20 -6.35
N GLY A 108 -4.32 -4.94 -5.79
CA GLY A 108 -4.12 -4.63 -4.38
C GLY A 108 -4.85 -3.35 -3.95
N ILE A 109 -4.78 -2.30 -4.77
CA ILE A 109 -5.55 -1.06 -4.54
C ILE A 109 -7.05 -1.33 -4.52
N SER A 110 -7.57 -2.20 -5.40
CA SER A 110 -8.99 -2.54 -5.41
C SER A 110 -9.43 -3.20 -4.11
N VAL A 111 -8.62 -4.10 -3.56
CA VAL A 111 -8.88 -4.74 -2.25
C VAL A 111 -8.78 -3.71 -1.12
N LEU A 112 -7.76 -2.84 -1.14
CA LEU A 112 -7.58 -1.78 -0.15
C LEU A 112 -8.80 -0.84 -0.10
N LEU A 113 -9.29 -0.40 -1.26
CA LEU A 113 -10.46 0.47 -1.37
C LEU A 113 -11.74 -0.23 -0.93
N GLU A 114 -11.95 -1.49 -1.30
CA GLU A 114 -13.12 -2.25 -0.87
C GLU A 114 -13.11 -2.47 0.64
N PHE A 115 -11.95 -2.75 1.22
CA PHE A 115 -11.83 -2.84 2.67
C PHE A 115 -12.14 -1.50 3.35
N ALA A 116 -11.59 -0.39 2.84
CA ALA A 116 -11.92 0.94 3.34
C ALA A 116 -13.44 1.21 3.28
N ARG A 117 -14.10 0.88 2.16
CA ARG A 117 -15.55 1.03 1.97
C ARG A 117 -16.38 0.22 2.96
N LEU A 118 -15.99 -1.02 3.24
CA LEU A 118 -16.69 -1.91 4.17
C LEU A 118 -16.49 -1.51 5.63
N ALA A 119 -15.29 -1.08 5.98
CA ALA A 119 -14.89 -0.80 7.35
C ALA A 119 -15.20 0.65 7.78
N GLY A 120 -14.96 1.63 6.90
CA GLY A 120 -14.86 3.04 7.25
C GLY A 120 -16.04 3.65 8.00
N LYS A 121 -17.28 3.25 7.66
CA LYS A 121 -18.49 3.79 8.30
C LYS A 121 -19.03 2.93 9.46
N LYS A 122 -18.50 1.74 9.66
CA LYS A 122 -19.11 0.74 10.57
C LYS A 122 -18.16 0.24 11.64
N TRP A 123 -16.88 0.18 11.33
CA TRP A 123 -15.90 -0.43 12.21
C TRP A 123 -15.38 0.58 13.23
N GLN A 124 -15.27 0.14 14.46
CA GLN A 124 -14.70 0.89 15.57
C GLN A 124 -13.55 0.06 16.17
N PRO A 125 -12.38 0.08 15.56
CA PRO A 125 -11.26 -0.74 16.00
C PRO A 125 -10.72 -0.24 17.34
N GLU A 126 -10.06 -1.11 18.09
CA GLU A 126 -9.39 -0.73 19.34
C GLU A 126 -8.18 0.18 19.08
N ARG A 127 -7.41 -0.11 18.01
CA ARG A 127 -6.27 0.68 17.53
C ARG A 127 -6.61 1.34 16.21
N THR A 128 -5.94 2.43 15.91
CA THR A 128 -6.13 3.07 14.60
C THR A 128 -5.72 2.14 13.47
N ILE A 129 -6.56 2.07 12.43
CA ILE A 129 -6.21 1.43 11.17
C ILE A 129 -5.79 2.53 10.20
N VAL A 130 -4.58 2.42 9.66
CA VAL A 130 -4.03 3.33 8.67
C VAL A 130 -4.06 2.64 7.31
N PHE A 131 -4.78 3.21 6.37
CA PHE A 131 -4.82 2.80 4.98
C PHE A 131 -3.83 3.65 4.19
N VAL A 132 -2.88 3.02 3.52
CA VAL A 132 -1.87 3.72 2.73
C VAL A 132 -1.83 3.18 1.32
N ALA A 133 -2.09 4.04 0.33
CA ALA A 133 -1.71 3.77 -1.04
C ALA A 133 -0.30 4.36 -1.25
N PHE A 134 0.69 3.49 -1.37
CA PHE A 134 2.08 3.87 -1.57
C PHE A 134 2.36 4.25 -3.02
N SER A 135 3.25 5.20 -3.24
CA SER A 135 3.74 5.58 -4.55
C SER A 135 5.19 5.17 -4.73
N ALA A 136 5.61 5.04 -5.98
CA ALA A 136 6.99 4.77 -6.35
C ALA A 136 7.56 3.49 -5.70
N GLU A 137 6.75 2.45 -5.60
CA GLU A 137 7.18 1.11 -5.22
C GLU A 137 8.14 0.57 -6.26
N GLU A 138 7.77 0.64 -7.54
CA GLU A 138 8.53 0.19 -8.70
C GLU A 138 9.90 0.90 -8.83
N ALA A 139 10.00 2.10 -8.25
CA ALA A 139 11.26 2.87 -8.18
C ALA A 139 12.10 2.56 -6.94
N GLY A 140 11.80 1.48 -6.21
CA GLY A 140 12.53 1.03 -5.04
C GLY A 140 11.84 1.34 -3.72
N LYS A 141 10.51 1.20 -3.66
CA LYS A 141 9.72 1.35 -2.42
C LYS A 141 9.82 2.74 -1.77
N LEU A 142 9.98 3.78 -2.61
CA LEU A 142 10.22 5.13 -2.10
C LEU A 142 9.06 5.63 -1.22
N GLY A 143 7.83 5.23 -1.53
CA GLY A 143 6.63 5.60 -0.77
C GLY A 143 6.63 5.05 0.64
N SER A 144 6.83 3.76 0.81
CA SER A 144 6.87 3.14 2.14
C SER A 144 8.09 3.57 2.94
N LEU A 145 9.23 3.74 2.31
CA LEU A 145 10.43 4.30 2.95
C LEU A 145 10.20 5.73 3.46
N HIS A 146 9.51 6.57 2.67
CA HIS A 146 9.17 7.92 3.10
C HIS A 146 8.16 7.90 4.25
N TYR A 147 7.11 7.06 4.15
CA TYR A 147 6.12 6.90 5.21
C TYR A 147 6.79 6.57 6.55
N ILE A 148 7.65 5.56 6.60
CA ILE A 148 8.36 5.13 7.81
C ILE A 148 9.15 6.27 8.45
N ARG A 149 9.80 7.10 7.63
CA ARG A 149 10.64 8.20 8.10
C ARG A 149 9.85 9.42 8.59
N LYS A 150 8.61 9.60 8.10
CA LYS A 150 7.84 10.84 8.21
C LYS A 150 6.45 10.69 8.82
N ALA A 151 6.01 9.49 9.15
CA ALA A 151 4.72 9.26 9.80
C ALA A 151 4.74 9.72 11.27
N GLU A 152 4.59 11.01 11.50
CA GLU A 152 4.67 11.60 12.83
C GLU A 152 3.49 11.18 13.73
N LYS A 153 2.28 11.14 13.17
CA LYS A 153 1.06 10.83 13.93
C LYS A 153 0.97 9.35 14.31
N TYR A 154 1.39 8.46 13.42
CA TYR A 154 1.41 7.01 13.63
C TYR A 154 2.80 6.47 13.29
N PRO A 155 3.81 6.71 14.15
CA PRO A 155 5.19 6.34 13.87
C PRO A 155 5.39 4.84 13.85
N ILE A 156 6.38 4.39 13.11
CA ILE A 156 6.73 2.96 12.99
C ILE A 156 6.94 2.31 14.37
N SER A 157 7.51 3.00 15.34
CA SER A 157 7.73 2.50 16.69
C SER A 157 6.44 2.18 17.48
N LYS A 158 5.27 2.63 16.98
CA LYS A 158 3.95 2.34 17.53
C LYS A 158 3.06 1.57 16.54
N THR A 159 3.61 1.17 15.40
CA THR A 159 2.92 0.31 14.44
C THR A 159 3.00 -1.14 14.90
N MET A 160 1.85 -1.72 15.20
CA MET A 160 1.75 -3.07 15.74
C MET A 160 1.84 -4.16 14.68
N ALA A 161 1.42 -3.83 13.45
CA ALA A 161 1.42 -4.75 12.33
C ALA A 161 1.29 -3.97 11.00
N MET A 162 1.80 -4.56 9.92
CA MET A 162 1.59 -4.08 8.56
C MET A 162 1.20 -5.25 7.66
N VAL A 163 0.19 -5.05 6.83
CA VAL A 163 -0.21 -5.98 5.77
C VAL A 163 -0.08 -5.26 4.44
N ASN A 164 0.77 -5.78 3.57
CA ASN A 164 0.88 -5.33 2.18
C ASN A 164 0.01 -6.20 1.27
N ILE A 165 -0.68 -5.58 0.32
CA ILE A 165 -1.54 -6.26 -0.65
C ILE A 165 -0.97 -5.99 -2.02
N ASP A 166 -0.47 -7.06 -2.65
CA ASP A 166 0.24 -6.92 -3.90
C ASP A 166 -0.02 -8.13 -4.82
N THR A 167 -0.26 -7.84 -6.12
CA THR A 167 -0.48 -8.84 -7.18
C THR A 167 -1.49 -9.93 -6.80
N VAL A 168 -2.71 -9.54 -6.43
CA VAL A 168 -3.76 -10.45 -5.94
C VAL A 168 -4.89 -10.71 -6.95
N GLY A 169 -4.72 -10.26 -8.19
CA GLY A 169 -5.78 -10.31 -9.22
C GLY A 169 -5.79 -11.56 -10.10
N GLN A 170 -4.74 -12.39 -10.09
CA GLN A 170 -4.61 -13.55 -10.96
C GLN A 170 -4.45 -14.88 -10.19
N LEU A 171 -5.30 -15.10 -9.20
CA LEU A 171 -5.20 -16.30 -8.36
C LEU A 171 -5.45 -17.62 -9.13
N GLY A 172 -6.37 -17.61 -10.10
CA GLY A 172 -6.75 -18.82 -10.83
C GLY A 172 -7.25 -19.92 -9.89
N ASN A 173 -6.62 -21.10 -9.96
CA ASN A 173 -6.87 -22.23 -9.06
C ASN A 173 -5.82 -22.36 -7.94
N ASP A 174 -4.90 -21.40 -7.85
CA ASP A 174 -3.82 -21.42 -6.87
C ASP A 174 -4.28 -20.88 -5.51
N ALA A 175 -3.45 -21.09 -4.50
CA ALA A 175 -3.68 -20.52 -3.17
C ALA A 175 -3.11 -19.10 -3.08
N LEU A 176 -3.78 -18.24 -2.35
CA LEU A 176 -3.23 -16.94 -1.99
C LEU A 176 -1.95 -17.15 -1.16
N THR A 177 -0.84 -16.62 -1.61
CA THR A 177 0.44 -16.80 -0.93
C THR A 177 0.70 -15.64 0.03
N ILE A 178 0.98 -15.97 1.29
CA ILE A 178 1.36 -15.01 2.32
C ILE A 178 2.85 -15.12 2.54
N PHE A 179 3.57 -14.03 2.29
CA PHE A 179 5.01 -13.90 2.54
C PHE A 179 5.27 -13.21 3.89
N GLY A 180 6.48 -13.37 4.44
CA GLY A 180 6.91 -12.65 5.65
C GLY A 180 6.25 -13.14 6.96
N ASN A 181 5.62 -14.31 6.97
CA ASN A 181 4.96 -14.86 8.17
C ASN A 181 5.94 -15.19 9.30
N TYR A 182 7.25 -15.10 9.08
CA TYR A 182 8.30 -15.30 10.08
C TYR A 182 8.46 -14.08 11.02
N SER A 183 7.96 -12.90 10.59
CA SER A 183 8.10 -11.66 11.36
C SER A 183 7.36 -11.66 12.69
N ALA A 184 6.29 -12.46 12.82
CA ALA A 184 5.61 -12.69 14.10
C ALA A 184 4.90 -14.06 14.11
N ARG A 185 4.87 -14.70 15.28
CA ARG A 185 4.23 -16.04 15.46
C ARG A 185 2.73 -16.02 15.17
N GLU A 186 2.09 -14.90 15.42
CA GLU A 186 0.66 -14.67 15.27
C GLU A 186 0.20 -14.78 13.83
N TRP A 187 1.03 -14.40 12.86
CA TRP A 187 0.69 -14.41 11.45
C TRP A 187 0.22 -15.79 10.96
N VAL A 188 0.92 -16.84 11.38
CA VAL A 188 0.56 -18.22 11.00
C VAL A 188 -0.87 -18.56 11.42
N HIS A 189 -1.27 -18.14 12.62
CA HIS A 189 -2.60 -18.43 13.16
C HIS A 189 -3.67 -17.52 12.53
N ILE A 190 -3.37 -16.24 12.35
CA ILE A 190 -4.28 -15.26 11.76
C ILE A 190 -4.67 -15.69 10.34
N PHE A 191 -3.68 -15.95 9.48
CA PHE A 191 -3.95 -16.31 8.09
C PHE A 191 -4.56 -17.71 7.94
N ARG A 192 -4.18 -18.67 8.80
CA ARG A 192 -4.86 -19.97 8.82
C ARG A 192 -6.34 -19.83 9.19
N GLY A 193 -6.63 -19.02 10.20
CA GLY A 193 -8.01 -18.71 10.61
C GLY A 193 -8.78 -18.00 9.51
N ALA A 194 -8.18 -17.01 8.86
CA ALA A 194 -8.78 -16.30 7.75
C ALA A 194 -9.13 -17.25 6.58
N GLY A 195 -8.20 -18.10 6.17
CA GLY A 195 -8.44 -19.11 5.12
C GLY A 195 -9.57 -20.07 5.48
N TYR A 196 -9.62 -20.54 6.75
CA TYR A 196 -10.68 -21.42 7.22
C TYR A 196 -12.07 -20.75 7.16
N VAL A 197 -12.17 -19.50 7.62
CA VAL A 197 -13.44 -18.78 7.69
C VAL A 197 -13.94 -18.36 6.29
N THR A 198 -13.04 -17.98 5.41
CA THR A 198 -13.39 -17.47 4.06
C THR A 198 -13.50 -18.58 3.02
N GLY A 199 -12.94 -19.77 3.29
CA GLY A 199 -12.81 -20.83 2.31
C GLY A 199 -11.75 -20.55 1.23
N VAL A 200 -10.98 -19.46 1.34
CA VAL A 200 -9.90 -19.13 0.41
C VAL A 200 -8.67 -19.98 0.72
N PRO A 201 -8.15 -20.76 -0.22
CA PRO A 201 -6.91 -21.51 -0.01
C PRO A 201 -5.74 -20.56 0.26
N ILE A 202 -5.01 -20.79 1.35
CA ILE A 202 -3.88 -19.98 1.75
C ILE A 202 -2.62 -20.83 1.84
N LYS A 203 -1.56 -20.39 1.17
CA LYS A 203 -0.20 -20.90 1.30
C LYS A 203 0.64 -19.89 2.07
N GLN A 204 1.27 -20.31 3.13
CA GLN A 204 2.17 -19.47 3.92
C GLN A 204 3.63 -19.78 3.59
N SER A 205 4.42 -18.74 3.39
CA SER A 205 5.84 -18.82 3.08
C SER A 205 6.65 -18.02 4.07
N ALA A 206 7.70 -18.62 4.60
CA ALA A 206 8.69 -17.93 5.44
C ALA A 206 9.73 -17.17 4.58
N LEU A 207 9.61 -17.21 3.25
CA LEU A 207 10.53 -16.47 2.40
C LEU A 207 10.27 -14.96 2.57
N ASP A 208 11.35 -14.24 2.70
CA ASP A 208 11.39 -12.79 2.46
C ASP A 208 11.67 -12.59 0.97
N THR A 209 10.71 -12.06 0.24
CA THR A 209 10.92 -11.75 -1.18
C THR A 209 11.74 -10.48 -1.36
N GLY A 210 11.77 -9.62 -0.35
CA GLY A 210 12.47 -8.33 -0.37
C GLY A 210 11.88 -7.30 -1.33
N ASN A 211 10.77 -7.64 -2.00
CA ASN A 211 10.27 -6.89 -3.16
C ASN A 211 9.11 -5.95 -2.83
N GLY A 212 8.27 -6.23 -1.85
CA GLY A 212 7.10 -5.39 -1.55
C GLY A 212 7.34 -4.31 -0.48
N ASP A 213 6.36 -3.44 -0.30
CA ASP A 213 6.39 -2.34 0.68
C ASP A 213 6.51 -2.83 2.13
N GLU A 214 6.07 -4.05 2.44
CA GLU A 214 6.23 -4.66 3.77
C GLU A 214 7.70 -4.76 4.18
N LYS A 215 8.60 -4.91 3.23
CA LYS A 215 10.04 -4.99 3.49
C LYS A 215 10.56 -3.75 4.21
N SER A 216 10.07 -2.58 3.82
CA SER A 216 10.45 -1.32 4.47
C SER A 216 10.09 -1.31 5.96
N PHE A 217 8.94 -1.91 6.32
CA PHE A 217 8.51 -2.03 7.72
C PHE A 217 9.31 -3.09 8.48
N ILE A 218 9.58 -4.23 7.87
CA ILE A 218 10.39 -5.30 8.48
C ILE A 218 11.80 -4.78 8.81
N ASP A 219 12.42 -4.01 7.90
CA ASP A 219 13.77 -3.47 8.08
C ASP A 219 13.82 -2.37 9.16
N ALA A 220 12.70 -1.72 9.41
CA ALA A 220 12.60 -0.69 10.44
C ALA A 220 12.28 -1.23 11.85
N GLY A 221 11.99 -2.53 12.01
CA GLY A 221 11.67 -3.20 13.28
C GLY A 221 10.19 -3.23 13.57
#